data_7efd55f809058cb8b09dc3e406bd383e
#
_entry.id   7efd55f809058cb8b09dc3e406bd383e
#
_cell.length_a   1.000
_cell.length_b   1.000
_cell.length_c   1.000
_cell.angle_alpha   90.00
_cell.angle_beta   90.00
_cell.angle_gamma   90.00
#
_symmetry.space_group_name_H-M   'P 1'
#
loop_
_entity.id
_entity.type
_entity.pdbx_description
1 polymer ?
#
loop_
_entity_poly.entity_id
_entity_poly.type
_entity_poly.pdbx_seq_one_letter_code
_entity_poly.pdbx_strand_id
1 'polypeptide(L)'
;MARALTWGADEKVLLVLAAGGWLASRGQGEPLRRAGNHALLVAVAASLLPHGMKLLFDQTRPDRRTVLGHIHGISFSGKREDAFPSGHALHMGALASAAGTLPAGPRRAIRALAVGLSLTRVAVLAHWASDVVAGFALGAILERTLRLWTGYPLDSSKEGNHAEP
;
A
#
# COMPACT_ATOMS: atom_id res chain seq x y z
N MET A 1 12.21 -13.65 14.82
CA MET A 1 12.14 -12.18 14.68
C MET A 1 11.49 -11.72 13.37
N ALA A 2 11.89 -12.17 12.18
CA ALA A 2 11.30 -11.69 10.91
C ALA A 2 9.76 -11.87 10.80
N ARG A 3 9.20 -12.99 11.31
CA ARG A 3 7.74 -13.23 11.33
C ARG A 3 6.94 -12.26 12.20
N ALA A 4 7.53 -11.76 13.29
CA ALA A 4 6.86 -10.75 14.14
C ALA A 4 6.86 -9.37 13.50
N LEU A 5 7.91 -9.02 12.74
CA LEU A 5 7.99 -7.74 12.00
C LEU A 5 7.01 -7.68 10.81
N THR A 6 6.60 -8.83 10.26
CA THR A 6 5.62 -8.88 9.18
C THR A 6 4.19 -8.54 9.65
N TRP A 7 3.93 -8.61 10.95
CA TRP A 7 2.61 -8.31 11.52
C TRP A 7 2.23 -6.82 11.37
N GLY A 8 3.20 -5.92 11.48
CA GLY A 8 2.97 -4.47 11.35
C GLY A 8 2.54 -3.98 9.96
N ALA A 9 2.71 -4.81 8.94
CA ALA A 9 2.26 -4.54 7.57
C ALA A 9 1.21 -5.58 7.09
N ASP A 10 0.56 -6.28 8.02
CA ASP A 10 -0.57 -7.16 7.72
C ASP A 10 -1.74 -6.30 7.19
N GLU A 11 -2.34 -6.76 6.10
CA GLU A 11 -3.46 -6.07 5.44
C GLU A 11 -4.59 -5.73 6.42
N LYS A 12 -4.93 -6.67 7.30
CA LYS A 12 -6.03 -6.49 8.28
C LYS A 12 -5.69 -5.43 9.32
N VAL A 13 -4.43 -5.41 9.78
CA VAL A 13 -3.95 -4.39 10.73
C VAL A 13 -4.01 -3.01 10.09
N LEU A 14 -3.54 -2.88 8.86
CA LEU A 14 -3.56 -1.61 8.14
C LEU A 14 -4.98 -1.12 7.86
N LEU A 15 -5.91 -2.01 7.49
CA LEU A 15 -7.32 -1.67 7.33
C LEU A 15 -7.96 -1.21 8.65
N VAL A 16 -7.69 -1.90 9.77
CA VAL A 16 -8.20 -1.50 11.10
C VAL A 16 -7.64 -0.14 11.51
N LEU A 17 -6.34 0.10 11.29
CA LEU A 17 -5.73 1.40 11.58
C LEU A 17 -6.30 2.51 10.70
N ALA A 18 -6.52 2.25 9.42
CA ALA A 18 -7.12 3.22 8.51
C ALA A 18 -8.58 3.52 8.90
N ALA A 19 -9.36 2.50 9.25
CA ALA A 19 -10.74 2.68 9.72
C ALA A 19 -10.79 3.43 11.06
N GLY A 20 -9.91 3.09 12.01
CA GLY A 20 -9.80 3.79 13.29
C GLY A 20 -9.40 5.25 13.11
N GLY A 21 -8.41 5.53 12.26
CA GLY A 21 -8.01 6.90 11.91
C GLY A 21 -9.13 7.68 11.21
N TRP A 22 -9.85 7.03 10.33
CA TRP A 22 -11.03 7.61 9.68
C TRP A 22 -12.12 7.97 10.69
N LEU A 23 -12.47 7.08 11.62
CA LEU A 23 -13.43 7.34 12.69
C LEU A 23 -12.97 8.49 13.59
N ALA A 24 -11.71 8.47 14.04
CA ALA A 24 -11.16 9.53 14.87
C ALA A 24 -11.16 10.90 14.17
N SER A 25 -11.04 10.92 12.85
CA SER A 25 -11.09 12.16 12.06
C SER A 25 -12.48 12.79 11.97
N ARG A 26 -13.56 12.04 12.30
CA ARG A 26 -14.95 12.55 12.17
C ARG A 26 -15.27 13.75 13.04
N GLY A 27 -14.71 13.80 14.25
CA GLY A 27 -14.85 14.92 15.18
C GLY A 27 -13.86 16.06 14.97
N GLN A 28 -13.03 15.99 13.94
CA GLN A 28 -11.95 16.96 13.67
C GLN A 28 -12.33 17.92 12.53
N GLY A 29 -11.49 18.93 12.34
CA GLY A 29 -11.62 19.88 11.24
C GLY A 29 -11.50 19.23 9.85
N GLU A 30 -11.95 19.96 8.84
CA GLU A 30 -12.02 19.48 7.44
C GLU A 30 -10.71 18.88 6.92
N PRO A 31 -9.51 19.42 7.20
CA PRO A 31 -8.26 18.84 6.72
C PRO A 31 -8.02 17.41 7.22
N LEU A 32 -8.31 17.14 8.52
CA LEU A 32 -8.14 15.82 9.10
C LEU A 32 -9.21 14.84 8.63
N ARG A 33 -10.46 15.29 8.41
CA ARG A 33 -11.51 14.45 7.81
C ARG A 33 -11.13 14.00 6.39
N ARG A 34 -10.57 14.89 5.58
CA ARG A 34 -10.10 14.56 4.23
C ARG A 34 -8.93 13.59 4.27
N ALA A 35 -7.98 13.81 5.17
CA ALA A 35 -6.87 12.87 5.37
C ALA A 35 -7.37 11.47 5.75
N GLY A 36 -8.33 11.38 6.68
CA GLY A 36 -8.94 10.12 7.08
C GLY A 36 -9.67 9.43 5.93
N ASN A 37 -10.45 10.18 5.14
CA ASN A 37 -11.13 9.65 3.96
C ASN A 37 -10.15 9.10 2.94
N HIS A 38 -9.09 9.86 2.64
CA HIS A 38 -8.06 9.46 1.69
C HIS A 38 -7.32 8.20 2.18
N ALA A 39 -6.92 8.17 3.45
CA ALA A 39 -6.22 7.02 4.04
C ALA A 39 -7.06 5.73 3.98
N LEU A 40 -8.36 5.83 4.32
CA LEU A 40 -9.26 4.67 4.24
C LEU A 40 -9.47 4.22 2.80
N LEU A 41 -9.71 5.14 1.87
CA LEU A 41 -9.85 4.83 0.45
C LEU A 41 -8.63 4.11 -0.11
N VAL A 42 -7.43 4.64 0.20
CA VAL A 42 -6.15 4.02 -0.23
C VAL A 42 -5.99 2.64 0.38
N ALA A 43 -6.27 2.46 1.68
CA ALA A 43 -6.14 1.16 2.34
C ALA A 43 -7.07 0.12 1.73
N VAL A 44 -8.33 0.47 1.48
CA VAL A 44 -9.32 -0.44 0.84
C VAL A 44 -8.88 -0.77 -0.59
N ALA A 45 -8.51 0.22 -1.39
CA ALA A 45 -8.07 -0.02 -2.76
C ALA A 45 -6.78 -0.85 -2.82
N ALA A 46 -5.83 -0.61 -1.89
CA ALA A 46 -4.60 -1.38 -1.76
C ALA A 46 -4.83 -2.83 -1.32
N SER A 47 -5.92 -3.11 -0.61
CA SER A 47 -6.33 -4.47 -0.25
C SER A 47 -6.99 -5.19 -1.43
N LEU A 48 -7.83 -4.51 -2.19
CA LEU A 48 -8.58 -5.13 -3.29
C LEU A 48 -7.71 -5.39 -4.53
N LEU A 49 -6.81 -4.47 -4.86
CA LEU A 49 -6.00 -4.55 -6.09
C LEU A 49 -5.16 -5.83 -6.19
N PRO A 50 -4.41 -6.28 -5.17
CA PRO A 50 -3.65 -7.52 -5.25
C PRO A 50 -4.56 -8.74 -5.46
N HIS A 51 -5.75 -8.76 -4.86
CA HIS A 51 -6.70 -9.86 -5.03
C HIS A 51 -7.18 -9.96 -6.48
N GLY A 52 -7.51 -8.81 -7.10
CA GLY A 52 -7.87 -8.78 -8.51
C GLY A 52 -6.72 -9.23 -9.42
N MET A 53 -5.50 -8.77 -9.15
CA MET A 53 -4.32 -9.14 -9.94
C MET A 53 -3.96 -10.62 -9.82
N LYS A 54 -4.13 -11.23 -8.64
CA LYS A 54 -3.91 -12.67 -8.42
C LYS A 54 -4.87 -13.56 -9.19
N LEU A 55 -5.95 -13.04 -9.75
CA LEU A 55 -6.80 -13.76 -10.68
C LEU A 55 -6.21 -13.84 -12.09
N LEU A 56 -5.25 -12.93 -12.40
CA LEU A 56 -4.64 -12.80 -13.73
C LEU A 56 -3.22 -13.37 -13.79
N PHE A 57 -2.54 -13.45 -12.65
CA PHE A 57 -1.13 -13.86 -12.60
C PHE A 57 -0.95 -15.08 -11.71
N ASP A 58 -0.37 -16.14 -12.28
CA ASP A 58 0.08 -17.31 -11.54
C ASP A 58 1.59 -17.25 -11.32
N GLN A 59 2.02 -17.23 -10.05
CA GLN A 59 3.43 -17.28 -9.70
C GLN A 59 3.63 -18.02 -8.39
N THR A 60 4.45 -19.08 -8.43
CA THR A 60 4.80 -19.87 -7.24
C THR A 60 5.67 -19.06 -6.30
N ARG A 61 5.38 -19.11 -5.00
CA ARG A 61 6.21 -18.49 -3.96
C ARG A 61 7.55 -19.24 -3.82
N PRO A 62 8.65 -18.52 -3.45
CA PRO A 62 9.95 -19.15 -3.25
C PRO A 62 9.94 -20.30 -2.25
N ASP A 63 9.19 -20.19 -1.14
CA ASP A 63 9.08 -21.19 -0.08
C ASP A 63 8.32 -22.47 -0.52
N ARG A 64 7.57 -22.42 -1.61
CA ARG A 64 6.79 -23.55 -2.17
C ARG A 64 7.38 -24.17 -3.43
N ARG A 65 8.49 -23.64 -3.90
CA ARG A 65 9.11 -24.06 -5.17
C ARG A 65 9.45 -25.55 -5.21
N THR A 66 9.89 -26.13 -4.11
CA THR A 66 10.26 -27.54 -4.03
C THR A 66 9.05 -28.48 -4.10
N VAL A 67 7.87 -28.02 -3.69
CA VAL A 67 6.64 -28.84 -3.65
C VAL A 67 5.78 -28.66 -4.90
N LEU A 68 5.69 -27.44 -5.42
CA LEU A 68 4.76 -27.05 -6.50
C LEU A 68 5.46 -26.82 -7.84
N GLY A 69 6.80 -26.88 -7.88
CA GLY A 69 7.58 -26.48 -9.05
C GLY A 69 7.67 -24.96 -9.19
N HIS A 70 8.25 -24.52 -10.31
CA HIS A 70 8.40 -23.09 -10.61
C HIS A 70 7.46 -22.71 -11.74
N ILE A 71 6.34 -22.07 -11.39
CA ILE A 71 5.41 -21.49 -12.36
C ILE A 71 5.65 -19.97 -12.37
N HIS A 72 5.79 -19.40 -13.54
CA HIS A 72 6.04 -17.97 -13.73
C HIS A 72 5.34 -17.49 -15.00
N GLY A 73 4.53 -16.46 -14.87
CA GLY A 73 3.89 -15.81 -16.01
C GLY A 73 2.42 -15.46 -15.81
N ILE A 74 1.79 -15.07 -16.92
CA ILE A 74 0.37 -14.78 -16.98
C ILE A 74 -0.32 -16.09 -17.31
N SER A 75 -1.18 -16.58 -16.41
CA SER A 75 -1.97 -17.77 -16.63
C SER A 75 -3.43 -17.48 -16.29
N PHE A 76 -4.32 -17.79 -17.21
CA PHE A 76 -5.76 -17.76 -16.97
C PHE A 76 -6.27 -19.07 -16.35
N SER A 77 -5.39 -19.89 -15.80
CA SER A 77 -5.70 -21.26 -15.35
C SER A 77 -6.55 -21.29 -14.07
N GLY A 78 -6.69 -20.18 -13.35
CA GLY A 78 -7.40 -20.13 -12.07
C GLY A 78 -6.72 -20.90 -10.93
N LYS A 79 -5.50 -21.40 -11.14
CA LYS A 79 -4.70 -22.00 -10.07
C LYS A 79 -4.21 -20.90 -9.16
N ARG A 80 -4.43 -21.06 -7.86
CA ARG A 80 -4.07 -20.06 -6.82
C ARG A 80 -2.58 -20.08 -6.49
N GLU A 81 -1.75 -19.83 -7.45
CA GLU A 81 -0.33 -19.54 -7.26
C GLU A 81 -0.21 -18.05 -7.01
N ASP A 82 -0.24 -17.62 -5.76
CA ASP A 82 -0.56 -16.23 -5.35
C ASP A 82 0.64 -15.36 -4.98
N ALA A 83 1.81 -15.58 -5.58
CA ALA A 83 2.99 -14.78 -5.28
C ALA A 83 2.92 -13.35 -5.80
N PHE A 84 2.37 -13.12 -6.99
CA PHE A 84 2.40 -11.82 -7.65
C PHE A 84 1.03 -11.11 -7.62
N PRO A 85 1.02 -9.80 -7.35
CA PRO A 85 2.06 -9.00 -6.71
C PRO A 85 2.06 -9.19 -5.19
N SER A 86 3.10 -8.72 -4.50
CA SER A 86 3.12 -8.69 -3.04
C SER A 86 2.15 -7.64 -2.49
N GLY A 87 1.04 -8.08 -1.90
CA GLY A 87 0.06 -7.18 -1.28
C GLY A 87 0.65 -6.37 -0.12
N HIS A 88 1.56 -6.96 0.64
CA HIS A 88 2.31 -6.28 1.71
C HIS A 88 3.13 -5.10 1.16
N ALA A 89 3.90 -5.36 0.10
CA ALA A 89 4.70 -4.33 -0.54
C ALA A 89 3.82 -3.25 -1.19
N LEU A 90 2.63 -3.61 -1.68
CA LEU A 90 1.68 -2.65 -2.25
C LEU A 90 1.19 -1.66 -1.18
N HIS A 91 0.80 -2.13 0.01
CA HIS A 91 0.45 -1.24 1.12
C HIS A 91 1.62 -0.36 1.54
N MET A 92 2.84 -0.91 1.57
CA MET A 92 4.03 -0.14 1.94
C MET A 92 4.37 0.91 0.87
N GLY A 93 4.19 0.62 -0.40
CA GLY A 93 4.36 1.58 -1.48
C GLY A 93 3.34 2.74 -1.40
N ALA A 94 2.08 2.42 -1.12
CA ALA A 94 1.04 3.42 -0.89
C ALA A 94 1.38 4.32 0.33
N LEU A 95 1.81 3.72 1.44
CA LEU A 95 2.24 4.45 2.63
C LEU A 95 3.44 5.37 2.35
N ALA A 96 4.45 4.87 1.62
CA ALA A 96 5.63 5.65 1.25
C ALA A 96 5.28 6.84 0.33
N SER A 97 4.29 6.67 -0.55
CA SER A 97 3.75 7.74 -1.39
C SER A 97 2.97 8.76 -0.57
N ALA A 98 2.04 8.31 0.29
CA ALA A 98 1.25 9.15 1.17
C ALA A 98 2.13 10.00 2.10
N ALA A 99 3.26 9.45 2.58
CA ALA A 99 4.24 10.19 3.38
C ALA A 99 4.84 11.40 2.64
N GLY A 100 4.65 11.52 1.32
CA GLY A 100 5.08 12.67 0.54
C GLY A 100 4.51 14.00 1.01
N THR A 101 3.35 13.99 1.66
CA THR A 101 2.68 15.18 2.23
C THR A 101 3.26 15.63 3.58
N LEU A 102 4.15 14.83 4.18
CA LEU A 102 4.73 15.09 5.50
C LEU A 102 6.05 15.89 5.41
N PRO A 103 6.44 16.58 6.49
CA PRO A 103 7.76 17.19 6.62
C PRO A 103 8.90 16.19 6.40
N ALA A 104 10.08 16.70 6.04
CA ALA A 104 11.21 15.87 5.57
C ALA A 104 11.63 14.76 6.54
N GLY A 105 11.66 15.03 7.86
CA GLY A 105 12.05 14.05 8.89
C GLY A 105 11.11 12.83 8.91
N PRO A 106 9.83 13.01 9.29
CA PRO A 106 8.83 11.94 9.30
C PRO A 106 8.70 11.23 7.96
N ARG A 107 8.73 11.96 6.85
CA ARG A 107 8.69 11.41 5.49
C ARG A 107 9.81 10.40 5.24
N ARG A 108 11.06 10.75 5.60
CA ARG A 108 12.21 9.85 5.42
C ARG A 108 12.08 8.61 6.29
N ALA A 109 11.68 8.77 7.55
CA ALA A 109 11.50 7.67 8.48
C ALA A 109 10.44 6.67 7.99
N ILE A 110 9.26 7.15 7.56
CA ILE A 110 8.18 6.30 7.04
C ILE A 110 8.62 5.58 5.76
N ARG A 111 9.30 6.28 4.85
CA ARG A 111 9.80 5.66 3.62
C ARG A 111 10.84 4.57 3.90
N ALA A 112 11.78 4.82 4.80
CA ALA A 112 12.76 3.82 5.20
C ALA A 112 12.09 2.61 5.84
N LEU A 113 11.12 2.82 6.73
CA LEU A 113 10.33 1.76 7.34
C LEU A 113 9.56 0.95 6.29
N ALA A 114 8.87 1.62 5.36
CA ALA A 114 8.10 0.98 4.31
C ALA A 114 8.97 0.09 3.42
N VAL A 115 10.15 0.57 3.03
CA VAL A 115 11.13 -0.22 2.26
C VAL A 115 11.62 -1.41 3.09
N GLY A 116 12.03 -1.18 4.35
CA GLY A 116 12.51 -2.25 5.24
C GLY A 116 11.47 -3.36 5.43
N LEU A 117 10.21 -2.99 5.72
CA LEU A 117 9.11 -3.95 5.87
C LEU A 117 8.83 -4.72 4.56
N SER A 118 8.93 -4.06 3.41
CA SER A 118 8.78 -4.72 2.11
C SER A 118 9.88 -5.77 1.88
N LEU A 119 11.13 -5.46 2.21
CA LEU A 119 12.26 -6.36 2.06
C LEU A 119 12.17 -7.59 2.95
N THR A 120 11.48 -7.52 4.09
CA THR A 120 11.24 -8.70 4.95
C THR A 120 10.52 -9.81 4.20
N ARG A 121 9.70 -9.48 3.18
CA ARG A 121 8.94 -10.48 2.40
C ARG A 121 9.86 -11.33 1.52
N VAL A 122 10.95 -10.75 1.04
CA VAL A 122 12.00 -11.47 0.32
C VAL A 122 12.81 -12.32 1.31
N ALA A 123 13.19 -11.72 2.45
CA ALA A 123 14.00 -12.41 3.48
C ALA A 123 13.34 -13.66 4.06
N VAL A 124 11.99 -13.66 4.18
CA VAL A 124 11.22 -14.85 4.64
C VAL A 124 10.79 -15.76 3.50
N LEU A 125 11.28 -15.56 2.29
CA LEU A 125 10.96 -16.34 1.08
C LEU A 125 9.47 -16.41 0.74
N ALA A 126 8.67 -15.45 1.21
CA ALA A 126 7.24 -15.38 0.92
C ALA A 126 6.96 -14.83 -0.48
N HIS A 127 7.87 -14.02 -1.03
CA HIS A 127 7.76 -13.39 -2.34
C HIS A 127 9.12 -13.29 -3.01
N TRP A 128 9.13 -13.26 -4.34
CA TRP A 128 10.30 -12.90 -5.13
C TRP A 128 10.56 -11.39 -5.04
N ALA A 129 11.80 -10.98 -5.31
CA ALA A 129 12.12 -9.55 -5.34
C ALA A 129 11.27 -8.79 -6.37
N SER A 130 10.97 -9.41 -7.52
CA SER A 130 10.07 -8.86 -8.54
C SER A 130 8.67 -8.55 -8.01
N ASP A 131 8.08 -9.45 -7.20
CA ASP A 131 6.74 -9.29 -6.64
C ASP A 131 6.70 -8.10 -5.66
N VAL A 132 7.79 -7.94 -4.90
CA VAL A 132 7.93 -6.87 -3.92
C VAL A 132 8.13 -5.53 -4.62
N VAL A 133 9.00 -5.47 -5.63
CA VAL A 133 9.23 -4.24 -6.42
C VAL A 133 7.96 -3.82 -7.16
N ALA A 134 7.31 -4.76 -7.85
CA ALA A 134 6.06 -4.49 -8.56
C ALA A 134 4.94 -4.05 -7.60
N GLY A 135 4.75 -4.76 -6.48
CA GLY A 135 3.77 -4.41 -5.46
C GLY A 135 4.01 -3.01 -4.90
N PHE A 136 5.25 -2.69 -4.53
CA PHE A 136 5.61 -1.38 -3.99
C PHE A 136 5.35 -0.26 -5.01
N ALA A 137 5.73 -0.45 -6.26
CA ALA A 137 5.49 0.52 -7.34
C ALA A 137 4.00 0.72 -7.60
N LEU A 138 3.23 -0.37 -7.69
CA LEU A 138 1.78 -0.32 -7.85
C LEU A 138 1.09 0.40 -6.70
N GLY A 139 1.51 0.18 -5.47
CA GLY A 139 0.97 0.89 -4.31
C GLY A 139 1.25 2.39 -4.36
N ALA A 140 2.46 2.79 -4.74
CA ALA A 140 2.80 4.20 -4.89
C ALA A 140 2.01 4.88 -6.03
N ILE A 141 1.82 4.18 -7.15
CA ILE A 141 1.02 4.66 -8.28
C ILE A 141 -0.45 4.79 -7.87
N LEU A 142 -1.00 3.75 -7.21
CA LEU A 142 -2.38 3.73 -6.74
C LEU A 142 -2.68 4.93 -5.84
N GLU A 143 -1.87 5.15 -4.80
CA GLU A 143 -2.04 6.27 -3.88
C GLU A 143 -1.96 7.61 -4.61
N ARG A 144 -1.00 7.76 -5.50
CA ARG A 144 -0.83 9.00 -6.26
C ARG A 144 -2.01 9.28 -7.19
N THR A 145 -2.53 8.25 -7.85
CA THR A 145 -3.73 8.35 -8.70
C THR A 145 -4.96 8.74 -7.88
N LEU A 146 -5.17 8.09 -6.73
CA LEU A 146 -6.27 8.41 -5.83
C LEU A 146 -6.15 9.82 -5.27
N ARG A 147 -4.94 10.28 -4.97
CA ARG A 147 -4.66 11.65 -4.52
C ARG A 147 -5.05 12.68 -5.57
N LEU A 148 -4.67 12.45 -6.82
CA LEU A 148 -5.04 13.33 -7.94
C LEU A 148 -6.56 13.35 -8.16
N TRP A 149 -7.20 12.20 -8.02
CA TRP A 149 -8.65 12.08 -8.20
C TRP A 149 -9.44 12.72 -7.05
N THR A 150 -9.00 12.55 -5.81
CA THR A 150 -9.66 13.10 -4.61
C THR A 150 -9.29 14.56 -4.32
N GLY A 151 -8.26 15.10 -4.99
CA GLY A 151 -7.74 16.43 -4.72
C GLY A 151 -7.07 16.59 -3.35
N TYR A 152 -6.63 15.50 -2.73
CA TYR A 152 -5.95 15.53 -1.42
C TYR A 152 -4.42 15.65 -1.58
N PRO A 153 -3.73 16.44 -0.73
CA PRO A 153 -4.24 17.49 0.16
C PRO A 153 -4.73 18.70 -0.64
N LEU A 154 -5.66 19.47 -0.06
CA LEU A 154 -6.08 20.74 -0.68
C LEU A 154 -4.88 21.65 -0.86
N ASP A 155 -4.80 22.24 -2.03
CA ASP A 155 -3.84 23.29 -2.31
C ASP A 155 -4.31 24.56 -1.55
N SER A 156 -3.67 24.84 -0.41
CA SER A 156 -3.97 26.01 0.42
C SER A 156 -3.76 27.33 -0.32
N SER A 157 -3.15 27.29 -1.51
CA SER A 157 -2.95 28.47 -2.37
C SER A 157 -4.22 28.96 -3.08
N LYS A 158 -5.30 28.15 -3.11
CA LYS A 158 -6.55 28.55 -3.77
C LYS A 158 -7.58 29.22 -2.86
N GLU A 159 -7.45 29.08 -1.55
CA GLU A 159 -8.36 29.75 -0.61
C GLU A 159 -8.03 31.23 -0.37
N GLY A 160 -6.80 31.67 -0.64
CA GLY A 160 -6.37 33.06 -0.45
C GLY A 160 -6.83 34.05 -1.53
N ASN A 161 -7.37 33.58 -2.65
CA ASN A 161 -7.65 34.46 -3.79
C ASN A 161 -9.14 34.82 -3.96
N HIS A 162 -10.01 34.45 -3.01
CA HIS A 162 -11.43 34.81 -3.02
C HIS A 162 -11.85 35.72 -1.85
N ALA A 163 -10.90 36.26 -1.09
CA ALA A 163 -11.16 37.14 0.04
C ALA A 163 -10.55 38.54 -0.16
N GLU A 164 -10.69 39.13 -1.34
CA GLU A 164 -10.59 40.58 -1.50
C GLU A 164 -11.86 41.09 -2.17
N PRO A 165 -12.59 41.99 -1.48
CA PRO A 165 -13.76 42.68 -2.04
C PRO A 165 -13.36 43.77 -3.05
#